data_1ad1ba04dd0785387a0d33893698d43c
#
_entry.id   1ad1ba04dd0785387a0d33893698d43c
#
_cell.length_a   1.000
_cell.length_b   1.000
_cell.length_c   1.000
_cell.angle_alpha   90.00
_cell.angle_beta   90.00
_cell.angle_gamma   90.00
#
_symmetry.space_group_name_H-M   'P 1'
#
loop_
_entity.id
_entity.type
_entity.pdbx_description
1 polymer ?
#
loop_
_entity_poly.entity_id
_entity_poly.type
_entity_poly.pdbx_seq_one_letter_code
_entity_poly.pdbx_strand_id
1 'polypeptide(L)'
;GLRICHLIKSPSAAFYRSYFRLGAPVLVSDSLLGLGGNIVSVVLGHMGAAVVASNAICQVVDRLCTVVIQGVSNASGIITGQTLGTGNRKKAMEQGETFYFFSIVFGLLSSLLVFLFGPLTVSVYTLNQETVVLVHQMMNAYVVIVFFQAIQSVMTKGVLRGGGDTKFLMKADILFMWLVSIPLGAVGGLVLHWPAWLVMLCLRADYVIKSVWCVSRLLSGKWIHMADGISEKV
;
A
#
# COMPACT_ATOMS: atom_id res chain seq x y z
N GLY A 1 28.45 -22.22 -17.27
CA GLY A 1 27.91 -21.36 -18.30
C GLY A 1 26.41 -21.53 -18.40
N LEU A 2 25.63 -20.55 -17.96
CA LEU A 2 24.19 -20.48 -18.18
C LEU A 2 23.95 -20.45 -19.70
N ARG A 3 23.36 -21.49 -20.26
CA ARG A 3 22.99 -21.55 -21.68
C ARG A 3 21.78 -20.60 -21.90
N ILE A 4 22.06 -19.41 -22.38
CA ILE A 4 21.06 -18.37 -22.72
C ILE A 4 20.07 -18.91 -23.79
N CYS A 5 20.42 -19.92 -24.58
CA CYS A 5 19.54 -20.54 -25.58
C CYS A 5 18.29 -21.25 -25.01
N HIS A 6 18.23 -21.59 -23.71
CA HIS A 6 17.01 -22.16 -23.11
C HIS A 6 15.97 -21.11 -22.72
N LEU A 7 16.34 -19.82 -22.70
CA LEU A 7 15.43 -18.69 -22.37
C LEU A 7 14.62 -18.24 -23.61
N ILE A 8 14.91 -18.72 -24.81
CA ILE A 8 14.25 -18.33 -26.07
C ILE A 8 13.20 -19.35 -26.53
N LYS A 9 12.76 -20.28 -25.67
CA LYS A 9 11.50 -20.96 -25.96
C LYS A 9 10.38 -19.93 -25.82
N SER A 10 9.83 -19.54 -26.97
CA SER A 10 8.66 -18.62 -27.00
C SER A 10 7.60 -19.13 -26.03
N PRO A 11 7.19 -18.32 -25.03
CA PRO A 11 6.21 -18.76 -24.07
C PRO A 11 4.93 -19.18 -24.80
N SER A 12 4.27 -20.21 -24.32
CA SER A 12 3.03 -20.70 -24.93
C SER A 12 1.95 -19.60 -24.89
N ALA A 13 1.01 -19.61 -25.85
CA ALA A 13 -0.12 -18.68 -25.88
C ALA A 13 -0.90 -18.68 -24.55
N ALA A 14 -0.96 -19.82 -23.87
CA ALA A 14 -1.56 -19.97 -22.54
C ALA A 14 -0.81 -19.15 -21.47
N PHE A 15 0.52 -19.10 -21.54
CA PHE A 15 1.34 -18.28 -20.62
C PHE A 15 1.04 -16.79 -20.81
N TYR A 16 1.00 -16.29 -22.05
CA TYR A 16 0.67 -14.90 -22.34
C TYR A 16 -0.74 -14.54 -21.85
N ARG A 17 -1.71 -15.43 -22.07
CA ARG A 17 -3.09 -15.22 -21.61
C ARG A 17 -3.18 -15.13 -20.07
N SER A 18 -2.48 -16.00 -19.35
CA SER A 18 -2.42 -15.96 -17.88
C SER A 18 -1.69 -14.72 -17.38
N TYR A 19 -0.58 -14.34 -18.01
CA TYR A 19 0.18 -13.14 -17.68
C TYR A 19 -0.66 -11.87 -17.83
N PHE A 20 -1.36 -11.69 -18.96
CA PHE A 20 -2.22 -10.53 -19.15
C PHE A 20 -3.46 -10.56 -18.25
N ARG A 21 -4.02 -11.73 -17.97
CA ARG A 21 -5.18 -11.87 -17.07
C ARG A 21 -4.87 -11.40 -15.63
N LEU A 22 -3.65 -11.65 -15.15
CA LEU A 22 -3.19 -11.26 -13.82
C LEU A 22 -2.54 -9.88 -13.82
N GLY A 23 -1.79 -9.55 -14.85
CA GLY A 23 -1.03 -8.30 -14.93
C GLY A 23 -1.88 -7.08 -15.28
N ALA A 24 -2.86 -7.19 -16.15
CA ALA A 24 -3.69 -6.05 -16.54
C ALA A 24 -4.44 -5.40 -15.36
N PRO A 25 -5.09 -6.14 -14.45
CA PRO A 25 -5.70 -5.52 -13.26
C PRO A 25 -4.67 -4.81 -12.37
N VAL A 26 -3.46 -5.36 -12.27
CA VAL A 26 -2.38 -4.74 -11.47
C VAL A 26 -1.92 -3.43 -12.11
N LEU A 27 -1.70 -3.41 -13.42
CA LEU A 27 -1.32 -2.20 -14.15
C LEU A 27 -2.38 -1.11 -14.01
N VAL A 28 -3.66 -1.45 -14.16
CA VAL A 28 -4.76 -0.51 -13.98
C VAL A 28 -4.79 0.02 -12.55
N SER A 29 -4.68 -0.86 -11.55
CA SER A 29 -4.67 -0.48 -10.14
C SER A 29 -3.49 0.45 -9.83
N ASP A 30 -2.27 0.09 -10.20
CA ASP A 30 -1.07 0.88 -9.91
C ASP A 30 -1.10 2.25 -10.64
N SER A 31 -1.63 2.30 -11.87
CA SER A 31 -1.84 3.55 -12.61
C SER A 31 -2.87 4.46 -11.92
N LEU A 32 -3.98 3.91 -11.48
CA LEU A 32 -5.02 4.64 -10.76
C LEU A 32 -4.53 5.13 -9.39
N LEU A 33 -3.72 4.34 -8.68
CA LEU A 33 -3.08 4.77 -7.44
C LEU A 33 -2.11 5.92 -7.67
N GLY A 34 -1.33 5.88 -8.75
CA GLY A 34 -0.43 6.98 -9.14
C GLY A 34 -1.20 8.27 -9.47
N LEU A 35 -2.26 8.17 -10.27
CA LEU A 35 -3.14 9.31 -10.57
C LEU A 35 -3.80 9.87 -9.31
N GLY A 36 -4.28 9.00 -8.43
CA GLY A 36 -4.87 9.41 -7.16
C GLY A 36 -3.87 10.15 -6.26
N GLY A 37 -2.60 9.72 -6.22
CA GLY A 37 -1.53 10.42 -5.53
C GLY A 37 -1.30 11.84 -6.06
N ASN A 38 -1.40 12.04 -7.38
CA ASN A 38 -1.32 13.37 -7.98
C ASN A 38 -2.51 14.26 -7.58
N ILE A 39 -3.73 13.70 -7.54
CA ILE A 39 -4.92 14.46 -7.08
C ILE A 39 -4.77 14.86 -5.61
N VAL A 40 -4.26 13.98 -4.76
CA VAL A 40 -3.94 14.31 -3.35
C VAL A 40 -3.00 15.52 -3.30
N SER A 41 -1.95 15.54 -4.12
CA SER A 41 -1.01 16.67 -4.20
C SER A 41 -1.67 17.95 -4.69
N VAL A 42 -2.62 17.87 -5.63
CA VAL A 42 -3.39 19.02 -6.12
C VAL A 42 -4.30 19.58 -5.02
N VAL A 43 -5.00 18.72 -4.28
CA VAL A 43 -5.85 19.16 -3.16
C VAL A 43 -5.03 19.90 -2.10
N LEU A 44 -3.88 19.33 -1.70
CA LEU A 44 -2.98 19.97 -0.75
C LEU A 44 -2.38 21.27 -1.32
N GLY A 45 -2.13 21.34 -2.63
CA GLY A 45 -1.66 22.54 -3.33
C GLY A 45 -2.62 23.72 -3.21
N HIS A 46 -3.92 23.49 -3.28
CA HIS A 46 -4.93 24.52 -3.10
C HIS A 46 -5.06 25.00 -1.64
N MET A 47 -4.59 24.20 -0.67
CA MET A 47 -4.58 24.61 0.74
C MET A 47 -3.40 25.54 1.09
N GLY A 48 -2.44 25.71 0.19
CA GLY A 48 -1.34 26.64 0.34
C GLY A 48 0.05 26.02 0.31
N ALA A 49 1.04 26.84 -0.01
CA ALA A 49 2.43 26.40 -0.16
C ALA A 49 3.03 25.83 1.12
N ALA A 50 2.66 26.34 2.31
CA ALA A 50 3.12 25.84 3.59
C ALA A 50 2.64 24.39 3.84
N VAL A 51 1.41 24.05 3.43
CA VAL A 51 0.85 22.69 3.54
C VAL A 51 1.59 21.73 2.61
N VAL A 52 1.89 22.14 1.37
CA VAL A 52 2.67 21.33 0.41
C VAL A 52 4.06 21.06 0.93
N ALA A 53 4.75 22.09 1.42
CA ALA A 53 6.08 21.95 2.00
C ALA A 53 6.09 21.00 3.21
N SER A 54 5.14 21.16 4.11
CA SER A 54 4.95 20.29 5.28
C SER A 54 4.71 18.84 4.87
N ASN A 55 3.84 18.61 3.88
CA ASN A 55 3.57 17.27 3.36
C ASN A 55 4.80 16.64 2.71
N ALA A 56 5.60 17.41 1.97
CA ALA A 56 6.84 16.91 1.36
C ALA A 56 7.83 16.42 2.42
N ILE A 57 8.00 17.17 3.51
CA ILE A 57 8.86 16.78 4.65
C ILE A 57 8.33 15.50 5.30
N CYS A 58 7.02 15.44 5.60
CA CYS A 58 6.41 14.24 6.17
C CYS A 58 6.57 13.02 5.28
N GLN A 59 6.45 13.16 3.95
CA GLN A 59 6.68 12.06 3.01
C GLN A 59 8.12 11.55 3.00
N VAL A 60 9.11 12.39 3.22
CA VAL A 60 10.51 11.94 3.32
C VAL A 60 10.67 11.03 4.54
N VAL A 61 10.17 11.44 5.69
CA VAL A 61 10.19 10.63 6.93
C VAL A 61 9.42 9.33 6.74
N ASP A 62 8.22 9.41 6.16
CA ASP A 62 7.39 8.23 5.86
C ASP A 62 8.17 7.21 5.02
N ARG A 63 8.79 7.64 3.92
CA ARG A 63 9.56 6.75 3.04
C ARG A 63 10.72 6.09 3.76
N LEU A 64 11.45 6.83 4.58
CA LEU A 64 12.58 6.28 5.36
C LEU A 64 12.12 5.24 6.38
N CYS A 65 11.03 5.53 7.11
CA CYS A 65 10.51 4.64 8.14
C CYS A 65 9.79 3.41 7.56
N THR A 66 9.28 3.48 6.33
CA THR A 66 8.50 2.40 5.70
C THR A 66 9.31 1.51 4.75
N VAL A 67 10.60 1.76 4.55
CA VAL A 67 11.48 0.95 3.67
C VAL A 67 11.42 -0.54 4.02
N VAL A 68 11.48 -0.88 5.31
CA VAL A 68 11.41 -2.28 5.78
C VAL A 68 10.07 -2.91 5.42
N ILE A 69 8.97 -2.15 5.57
CA ILE A 69 7.61 -2.61 5.22
C ILE A 69 7.52 -2.94 3.74
N GLN A 70 8.11 -2.13 2.86
CA GLN A 70 8.14 -2.40 1.42
C GLN A 70 8.93 -3.68 1.11
N GLY A 71 10.06 -3.90 1.80
CA GLY A 71 10.83 -5.15 1.68
C GLY A 71 10.02 -6.37 2.10
N VAL A 72 9.37 -6.33 3.27
CA VAL A 72 8.51 -7.41 3.77
C VAL A 72 7.31 -7.64 2.85
N SER A 73 6.68 -6.57 2.32
CA SER A 73 5.59 -6.66 1.37
C SER A 73 5.99 -7.40 0.09
N ASN A 74 7.13 -7.06 -0.49
CA ASN A 74 7.63 -7.73 -1.69
C ASN A 74 8.00 -9.20 -1.41
N ALA A 75 8.69 -9.46 -0.30
CA ALA A 75 9.06 -10.82 0.11
C ALA A 75 7.82 -11.70 0.33
N SER A 76 6.80 -11.19 1.02
CA SER A 76 5.55 -11.91 1.27
C SER A 76 4.84 -12.30 -0.02
N GLY A 77 4.83 -11.43 -1.03
CA GLY A 77 4.25 -11.71 -2.34
C GLY A 77 4.98 -12.84 -3.08
N ILE A 78 6.32 -12.82 -3.06
CA ILE A 78 7.14 -13.86 -3.69
C ILE A 78 6.95 -15.20 -2.98
N ILE A 79 7.04 -15.23 -1.65
CA ILE A 79 6.93 -16.46 -0.85
C ILE A 79 5.52 -17.06 -1.01
N THR A 80 4.49 -16.23 -0.93
CA THR A 80 3.10 -16.68 -1.12
C THR A 80 2.89 -17.24 -2.52
N GLY A 81 3.37 -16.55 -3.55
CA GLY A 81 3.28 -17.01 -4.94
C GLY A 81 4.02 -18.33 -5.18
N GLN A 82 5.22 -18.49 -4.61
CA GLN A 82 5.99 -19.75 -4.70
C GLN A 82 5.25 -20.90 -3.99
N THR A 83 4.71 -20.67 -2.80
CA THR A 83 3.98 -21.69 -2.04
C THR A 83 2.71 -22.14 -2.77
N LEU A 84 1.99 -21.20 -3.39
CA LEU A 84 0.83 -21.54 -4.21
C LEU A 84 1.21 -22.27 -5.49
N GLY A 85 2.37 -21.97 -6.07
CA GLY A 85 2.94 -22.70 -7.20
C GLY A 85 3.24 -24.17 -6.90
N THR A 86 3.50 -24.53 -5.63
CA THR A 86 3.64 -25.92 -5.18
C THR A 86 2.31 -26.61 -4.85
N GLY A 87 1.17 -25.90 -4.94
CA GLY A 87 -0.14 -26.46 -4.67
C GLY A 87 -0.54 -26.51 -3.18
N ASN A 88 0.32 -26.06 -2.26
CA ASN A 88 0.07 -26.18 -0.82
C ASN A 88 -0.75 -24.99 -0.27
N ARG A 89 -2.09 -25.11 -0.40
CA ARG A 89 -3.04 -24.10 0.07
C ARG A 89 -2.98 -23.85 1.59
N LYS A 90 -2.83 -24.91 2.38
CA LYS A 90 -2.79 -24.80 3.85
C LYS A 90 -1.57 -23.99 4.30
N LYS A 91 -0.39 -24.30 3.75
CA LYS A 91 0.84 -23.58 4.05
C LYS A 91 0.77 -22.11 3.59
N ALA A 92 0.14 -21.82 2.46
CA ALA A 92 -0.06 -20.44 2.00
C ALA A 92 -0.95 -19.64 2.98
N MET A 93 -1.97 -20.27 3.56
CA MET A 93 -2.82 -19.63 4.57
C MET A 93 -2.06 -19.34 5.86
N GLU A 94 -1.31 -20.29 6.39
CA GLU A 94 -0.45 -20.12 7.58
C GLU A 94 0.60 -19.00 7.36
N GLN A 95 1.18 -18.94 6.18
CA GLN A 95 2.10 -17.87 5.80
C GLN A 95 1.39 -16.50 5.73
N GLY A 96 0.18 -16.44 5.18
CA GLY A 96 -0.62 -15.22 5.13
C GLY A 96 -0.91 -14.65 6.51
N GLU A 97 -1.28 -15.49 7.47
CA GLU A 97 -1.49 -15.12 8.87
C GLU A 97 -0.18 -14.64 9.53
N THR A 98 0.92 -15.33 9.26
CA THR A 98 2.25 -14.94 9.76
C THR A 98 2.66 -13.56 9.23
N PHE A 99 2.47 -13.29 7.93
CA PHE A 99 2.75 -11.99 7.34
C PHE A 99 1.83 -10.90 7.86
N TYR A 100 0.57 -11.22 8.18
CA TYR A 100 -0.33 -10.30 8.85
C TYR A 100 0.22 -9.90 10.23
N PHE A 101 0.65 -10.86 11.04
CA PHE A 101 1.29 -10.58 12.33
C PHE A 101 2.54 -9.69 12.16
N PHE A 102 3.43 -10.02 11.23
CA PHE A 102 4.60 -9.18 10.94
C PHE A 102 4.22 -7.77 10.49
N SER A 103 3.14 -7.61 9.72
CA SER A 103 2.69 -6.29 9.30
C SER A 103 2.26 -5.40 10.47
N ILE A 104 1.68 -5.98 11.52
CA ILE A 104 1.33 -5.26 12.74
C ILE A 104 2.60 -4.85 13.50
N VAL A 105 3.54 -5.78 13.70
CA VAL A 105 4.80 -5.51 14.42
C VAL A 105 5.61 -4.43 13.72
N PHE A 106 5.85 -4.57 12.41
CA PHE A 106 6.58 -3.57 11.64
C PHE A 106 5.80 -2.26 11.48
N GLY A 107 4.48 -2.31 11.46
CA GLY A 107 3.62 -1.13 11.46
C GLY A 107 3.77 -0.32 12.74
N LEU A 108 3.74 -0.98 13.90
CA LEU A 108 3.99 -0.33 15.20
C LEU A 108 5.40 0.24 15.29
N LEU A 109 6.40 -0.53 14.85
CA LEU A 109 7.78 -0.07 14.85
C LEU A 109 7.98 1.17 13.95
N SER A 110 7.46 1.14 12.74
CA SER A 110 7.55 2.29 11.81
C SER A 110 6.77 3.50 12.32
N SER A 111 5.60 3.30 12.91
CA SER A 111 4.81 4.36 13.55
C SER A 111 5.57 5.00 14.70
N LEU A 112 6.25 4.18 15.53
CA LEU A 112 7.12 4.66 16.59
C LEU A 112 8.33 5.45 16.04
N LEU A 113 8.94 4.97 14.96
CA LEU A 113 10.05 5.67 14.30
C LEU A 113 9.59 7.04 13.77
N VAL A 114 8.42 7.11 13.11
CA VAL A 114 7.87 8.40 12.64
C VAL A 114 7.63 9.35 13.81
N PHE A 115 7.12 8.85 14.93
CA PHE A 115 6.89 9.65 16.14
C PHE A 115 8.21 10.18 16.73
N LEU A 116 9.25 9.36 16.79
CA LEU A 116 10.55 9.75 17.34
C LEU A 116 11.34 10.67 16.39
N PHE A 117 11.33 10.39 15.09
CA PHE A 117 12.10 11.17 14.11
C PHE A 117 11.36 12.43 13.63
N GLY A 118 10.05 12.53 13.82
CA GLY A 118 9.27 13.69 13.44
C GLY A 118 9.83 15.02 13.98
N PRO A 119 10.04 15.17 15.29
CA PRO A 119 10.61 16.38 15.87
C PRO A 119 12.05 16.69 15.39
N LEU A 120 12.87 15.64 15.19
CA LEU A 120 14.25 15.77 14.70
C LEU A 120 14.28 16.32 13.26
N THR A 121 13.33 15.95 12.43
CA THR A 121 13.27 16.42 11.04
C THR A 121 13.05 17.92 10.96
N VAL A 122 12.24 18.48 11.86
CA VAL A 122 11.97 19.93 11.91
C VAL A 122 13.24 20.72 12.21
N SER A 123 14.14 20.18 13.03
CA SER A 123 15.39 20.86 13.39
C SER A 123 16.42 20.92 12.24
N VAL A 124 16.31 20.04 11.24
CA VAL A 124 17.21 19.98 10.08
C VAL A 124 16.84 21.00 9.01
N TYR A 125 15.57 21.40 8.94
CA TYR A 125 15.07 22.34 7.95
C TYR A 125 14.90 23.74 8.55
N THR A 126 15.38 24.77 7.84
CA THR A 126 15.12 26.18 8.19
C THR A 126 13.72 26.56 7.73
N LEU A 127 12.73 26.38 8.60
CA LEU A 127 11.31 26.58 8.31
C LEU A 127 10.78 27.82 9.04
N ASN A 128 9.78 28.44 8.42
CA ASN A 128 8.99 29.47 9.09
C ASN A 128 8.16 28.84 10.23
N GLN A 129 7.86 29.59 11.28
CA GLN A 129 7.10 29.13 12.44
C GLN A 129 5.75 28.51 12.08
N GLU A 130 5.05 29.06 11.12
CA GLU A 130 3.78 28.53 10.61
C GLU A 130 3.96 27.11 10.03
N THR A 131 4.99 26.92 9.20
CA THR A 131 5.30 25.61 8.58
C THR A 131 5.73 24.60 9.65
N VAL A 132 6.47 25.00 10.68
CA VAL A 132 6.86 24.14 11.80
C VAL A 132 5.65 23.56 12.52
N VAL A 133 4.67 24.39 12.84
CA VAL A 133 3.41 23.95 13.49
C VAL A 133 2.66 22.97 12.60
N LEU A 134 2.55 23.26 11.28
CA LEU A 134 1.91 22.36 10.32
C LEU A 134 2.61 21.02 10.21
N VAL A 135 3.95 21.01 10.16
CA VAL A 135 4.74 19.76 10.11
C VAL A 135 4.47 18.90 11.33
N HIS A 136 4.47 19.48 12.53
CA HIS A 136 4.17 18.71 13.74
C HIS A 136 2.76 18.14 13.75
N GLN A 137 1.76 18.92 13.35
CA GLN A 137 0.37 18.44 13.26
C GLN A 137 0.21 17.32 12.23
N MET A 138 0.79 17.49 11.04
CA MET A 138 0.74 16.49 9.99
C MET A 138 1.54 15.24 10.34
N MET A 139 2.68 15.38 11.03
CA MET A 139 3.49 14.23 11.46
C MET A 139 2.73 13.34 12.45
N ASN A 140 1.96 13.93 13.38
CA ASN A 140 1.08 13.16 14.28
C ASN A 140 0.01 12.38 13.51
N ALA A 141 -0.54 12.96 12.42
CA ALA A 141 -1.44 12.24 11.53
C ALA A 141 -0.73 11.08 10.80
N TYR A 142 0.51 11.30 10.35
CA TYR A 142 1.31 10.26 9.71
C TYR A 142 1.64 9.08 10.63
N VAL A 143 1.81 9.29 11.94
CA VAL A 143 1.99 8.20 12.92
C VAL A 143 0.86 7.18 12.82
N VAL A 144 -0.39 7.65 12.72
CA VAL A 144 -1.58 6.79 12.57
C VAL A 144 -1.64 6.18 11.16
N ILE A 145 -1.39 7.00 10.13
CA ILE A 145 -1.44 6.58 8.73
C ILE A 145 -0.44 5.44 8.46
N VAL A 146 0.80 5.55 8.94
CA VAL A 146 1.88 4.58 8.70
C VAL A 146 1.57 3.21 9.29
N PHE A 147 0.89 3.16 10.43
CA PHE A 147 0.45 1.90 11.01
C PHE A 147 -0.49 1.14 10.06
N PHE A 148 -1.54 1.78 9.59
CA PHE A 148 -2.50 1.17 8.65
C PHE A 148 -1.89 0.95 7.27
N GLN A 149 -0.99 1.82 6.82
CA GLN A 149 -0.24 1.67 5.58
C GLN A 149 0.62 0.39 5.58
N ALA A 150 1.23 0.03 6.71
CA ALA A 150 2.00 -1.20 6.85
C ALA A 150 1.12 -2.43 6.63
N ILE A 151 -0.01 -2.51 7.34
CA ILE A 151 -0.94 -3.63 7.21
C ILE A 151 -1.47 -3.72 5.78
N GLN A 152 -1.95 -2.59 5.24
CA GLN A 152 -2.47 -2.52 3.88
C GLN A 152 -1.41 -2.92 2.85
N SER A 153 -0.17 -2.43 2.95
CA SER A 153 0.89 -2.71 1.99
C SER A 153 1.26 -4.19 1.95
N VAL A 154 1.48 -4.83 3.11
CA VAL A 154 1.83 -6.25 3.19
C VAL A 154 0.67 -7.13 2.72
N MET A 155 -0.57 -6.79 3.07
CA MET A 155 -1.74 -7.56 2.66
C MET A 155 -2.03 -7.40 1.15
N THR A 156 -2.06 -6.17 0.63
CA THR A 156 -2.43 -5.95 -0.78
C THR A 156 -1.32 -6.31 -1.74
N LYS A 157 -0.14 -5.67 -1.61
CA LYS A 157 1.00 -5.86 -2.52
C LYS A 157 1.71 -7.19 -2.30
N GLY A 158 1.68 -7.69 -1.06
CA GLY A 158 2.27 -8.96 -0.68
C GLY A 158 1.30 -10.12 -0.88
N VAL A 159 0.60 -10.49 0.17
CA VAL A 159 -0.15 -11.75 0.29
C VAL A 159 -1.24 -11.91 -0.77
N LEU A 160 -2.16 -10.95 -0.89
CA LEU A 160 -3.30 -11.06 -1.82
C LEU A 160 -2.86 -11.00 -3.28
N ARG A 161 -1.89 -10.13 -3.62
CA ARG A 161 -1.32 -10.07 -4.98
C ARG A 161 -0.56 -11.34 -5.32
N GLY A 162 0.24 -11.86 -4.38
CA GLY A 162 0.92 -13.16 -4.50
C GLY A 162 -0.06 -14.34 -4.64
N GLY A 163 -1.23 -14.23 -4.03
CA GLY A 163 -2.35 -15.18 -4.13
C GLY A 163 -3.13 -15.13 -5.45
N GLY A 164 -2.86 -14.16 -6.32
CA GLY A 164 -3.52 -14.00 -7.60
C GLY A 164 -4.88 -13.25 -7.55
N ASP A 165 -5.28 -12.71 -6.38
CA ASP A 165 -6.56 -12.00 -6.22
C ASP A 165 -6.49 -10.53 -6.69
N THR A 166 -5.87 -10.32 -7.84
CA THR A 166 -5.58 -8.99 -8.40
C THR A 166 -6.84 -8.20 -8.77
N LYS A 167 -7.91 -8.89 -9.18
CA LYS A 167 -9.19 -8.24 -9.51
C LYS A 167 -9.89 -7.67 -8.29
N PHE A 168 -9.80 -8.37 -7.16
CA PHE A 168 -10.33 -7.89 -5.89
C PHE A 168 -9.58 -6.63 -5.45
N LEU A 169 -8.25 -6.65 -5.54
CA LEU A 169 -7.41 -5.51 -5.19
C LEU A 169 -7.71 -4.28 -6.06
N MET A 170 -7.80 -4.46 -7.38
CA MET A 170 -8.18 -3.38 -8.29
C MET A 170 -9.52 -2.74 -7.91
N LYS A 171 -10.54 -3.56 -7.59
CA LYS A 171 -11.84 -3.05 -7.15
C LYS A 171 -11.75 -2.28 -5.83
N ALA A 172 -10.97 -2.79 -4.87
CA ALA A 172 -10.73 -2.13 -3.59
C ALA A 172 -10.02 -0.78 -3.76
N ASP A 173 -9.01 -0.72 -4.63
CA ASP A 173 -8.28 0.52 -4.93
C ASP A 173 -9.18 1.58 -5.56
N ILE A 174 -10.00 1.20 -6.55
CA ILE A 174 -10.96 2.10 -7.19
C ILE A 174 -11.99 2.58 -6.18
N LEU A 175 -12.61 1.67 -5.43
CA LEU A 175 -13.70 2.00 -4.54
C LEU A 175 -13.25 2.92 -3.39
N PHE A 176 -12.18 2.53 -2.69
CA PHE A 176 -11.83 3.23 -1.45
C PHE A 176 -11.03 4.51 -1.69
N MET A 177 -10.13 4.53 -2.68
CA MET A 177 -9.36 5.72 -2.98
C MET A 177 -10.19 6.75 -3.75
N TRP A 178 -10.85 6.34 -4.84
CA TRP A 178 -11.52 7.27 -5.73
C TRP A 178 -12.92 7.69 -5.28
N LEU A 179 -13.69 6.79 -4.63
CA LEU A 179 -15.06 7.09 -4.20
C LEU A 179 -15.14 7.55 -2.73
N VAL A 180 -14.12 7.27 -1.91
CA VAL A 180 -14.15 7.64 -0.49
C VAL A 180 -13.07 8.66 -0.18
N SER A 181 -11.79 8.31 -0.29
CA SER A 181 -10.70 9.14 0.23
C SER A 181 -10.52 10.44 -0.52
N ILE A 182 -10.49 10.41 -1.85
CA ILE A 182 -10.31 11.63 -2.65
C ILE A 182 -11.49 12.58 -2.50
N PRO A 183 -12.77 12.17 -2.67
CA PRO A 183 -13.89 13.11 -2.48
C PRO A 183 -13.98 13.64 -1.06
N LEU A 184 -13.78 12.79 -0.04
CA LEU A 184 -13.81 13.22 1.35
C LEU A 184 -12.73 14.26 1.66
N GLY A 185 -11.50 14.00 1.22
CA GLY A 185 -10.38 14.93 1.40
C GLY A 185 -10.53 16.22 0.60
N ALA A 186 -11.04 16.13 -0.64
CA ALA A 186 -11.29 17.31 -1.47
C ALA A 186 -12.40 18.21 -0.87
N VAL A 187 -13.51 17.63 -0.44
CA VAL A 187 -14.58 18.38 0.23
C VAL A 187 -14.08 18.98 1.55
N GLY A 188 -13.36 18.20 2.36
CA GLY A 188 -12.79 18.68 3.61
C GLY A 188 -11.80 19.83 3.42
N GLY A 189 -10.91 19.72 2.44
CA GLY A 189 -9.87 20.73 2.20
C GLY A 189 -10.35 21.97 1.45
N LEU A 190 -11.15 21.78 0.38
CA LEU A 190 -11.52 22.88 -0.53
C LEU A 190 -12.84 23.57 -0.16
N VAL A 191 -13.79 22.84 0.45
CA VAL A 191 -15.12 23.38 0.76
C VAL A 191 -15.26 23.71 2.25
N LEU A 192 -14.85 22.78 3.11
CA LEU A 192 -15.01 22.92 4.57
C LEU A 192 -13.82 23.60 5.26
N HIS A 193 -12.73 23.82 4.52
CA HIS A 193 -11.49 24.44 5.03
C HIS A 193 -10.99 23.81 6.34
N TRP A 194 -11.04 22.47 6.41
CA TRP A 194 -10.54 21.73 7.57
C TRP A 194 -9.03 21.89 7.73
N PRO A 195 -8.50 21.73 8.95
CA PRO A 195 -7.08 21.79 9.20
C PRO A 195 -6.32 20.71 8.39
N ALA A 196 -5.12 21.04 7.94
CA ALA A 196 -4.34 20.21 7.01
C ALA A 196 -4.12 18.76 7.50
N TRP A 197 -3.92 18.56 8.81
CA TRP A 197 -3.76 17.23 9.39
C TRP A 197 -5.02 16.35 9.24
N LEU A 198 -6.22 16.95 9.37
CA LEU A 198 -7.48 16.21 9.24
C LEU A 198 -7.76 15.88 7.76
N VAL A 199 -7.51 16.82 6.87
CA VAL A 199 -7.60 16.59 5.42
C VAL A 199 -6.65 15.46 5.00
N MET A 200 -5.43 15.42 5.55
CA MET A 200 -4.48 14.36 5.27
C MET A 200 -4.96 12.99 5.76
N LEU A 201 -5.58 12.90 6.92
CA LEU A 201 -6.21 11.66 7.42
C LEU A 201 -7.34 11.22 6.50
N CYS A 202 -8.19 12.15 6.03
CA CYS A 202 -9.28 11.86 5.11
C CYS A 202 -8.76 11.37 3.74
N LEU A 203 -7.73 12.02 3.20
CA LEU A 203 -7.08 11.64 1.92
C LEU A 203 -6.39 10.26 1.99
N ARG A 204 -6.08 9.79 3.19
CA ARG A 204 -5.46 8.47 3.46
C ARG A 204 -6.38 7.49 4.18
N ALA A 205 -7.67 7.82 4.30
CA ALA A 205 -8.68 6.95 4.93
C ALA A 205 -8.80 5.58 4.24
N ASP A 206 -8.45 5.51 2.94
CA ASP A 206 -8.39 4.26 2.18
C ASP A 206 -7.46 3.22 2.82
N TYR A 207 -6.37 3.61 3.48
CA TYR A 207 -5.48 2.67 4.15
C TYR A 207 -6.16 1.94 5.31
N VAL A 208 -6.97 2.67 6.09
CA VAL A 208 -7.74 2.10 7.20
C VAL A 208 -8.78 1.10 6.67
N ILE A 209 -9.58 1.55 5.71
CA ILE A 209 -10.67 0.74 5.14
C ILE A 209 -10.11 -0.49 4.42
N LYS A 210 -9.06 -0.30 3.61
CA LYS A 210 -8.40 -1.41 2.90
C LYS A 210 -7.76 -2.40 3.86
N SER A 211 -7.14 -1.96 4.97
CA SER A 211 -6.54 -2.87 5.94
C SER A 211 -7.59 -3.83 6.50
N VAL A 212 -8.74 -3.31 6.94
CA VAL A 212 -9.86 -4.13 7.46
C VAL A 212 -10.41 -5.06 6.39
N TRP A 213 -10.63 -4.54 5.18
CA TRP A 213 -11.17 -5.32 4.06
C TRP A 213 -10.22 -6.45 3.63
N CYS A 214 -8.93 -6.18 3.54
CA CYS A 214 -7.94 -7.17 3.13
C CYS A 214 -7.73 -8.25 4.21
N VAL A 215 -7.76 -7.87 5.50
CA VAL A 215 -7.71 -8.85 6.59
C VAL A 215 -8.95 -9.75 6.57
N SER A 216 -10.14 -9.21 6.38
CA SER A 216 -11.37 -10.00 6.21
C SER A 216 -11.26 -10.97 5.02
N ARG A 217 -10.69 -10.52 3.90
CA ARG A 217 -10.44 -11.34 2.72
C ARG A 217 -9.42 -12.45 2.99
N LEU A 218 -8.35 -12.15 3.72
CA LEU A 218 -7.36 -13.13 4.16
C LEU A 218 -8.02 -14.26 4.96
N LEU A 219 -8.74 -13.89 6.03
CA LEU A 219 -9.39 -14.86 6.93
C LEU A 219 -10.46 -15.71 6.24
N SER A 220 -11.12 -15.18 5.20
CA SER A 220 -12.09 -15.94 4.41
C SER A 220 -11.48 -17.04 3.53
N GLY A 221 -10.16 -17.05 3.32
CA GLY A 221 -9.45 -17.99 2.44
C GLY A 221 -9.79 -17.88 0.95
N LYS A 222 -10.65 -16.93 0.56
CA LYS A 222 -11.12 -16.74 -0.83
C LYS A 222 -10.09 -16.06 -1.75
N TRP A 223 -8.97 -15.65 -1.22
CA TRP A 223 -7.89 -14.95 -1.95
C TRP A 223 -6.94 -15.91 -2.68
N ILE A 224 -6.99 -17.21 -2.35
CA ILE A 224 -6.11 -18.22 -2.92
C ILE A 224 -6.67 -18.67 -4.26
N HIS A 225 -6.07 -18.20 -5.34
CA HIS A 225 -6.34 -18.61 -6.69
C HIS A 225 -5.20 -19.50 -7.19
N MET A 226 -5.43 -20.80 -7.28
CA MET A 226 -4.46 -21.72 -7.89
C MET A 226 -4.38 -21.44 -9.39
N ALA A 227 -3.16 -21.53 -9.98
CA ALA A 227 -3.00 -21.45 -11.42
C ALA A 227 -3.77 -22.61 -12.08
N ASP A 228 -4.56 -22.28 -13.11
CA ASP A 228 -5.30 -23.26 -13.91
C ASP A 228 -4.32 -24.35 -14.43
N GLY A 229 -4.41 -25.57 -13.88
CA GLY A 229 -3.54 -26.70 -14.26
C GLY A 229 -2.86 -27.44 -13.11
N ILE A 230 -2.88 -26.93 -11.89
CA ILE A 230 -2.48 -27.67 -10.69
C ILE A 230 -3.77 -28.16 -10.02
N SER A 231 -4.36 -29.20 -10.62
CA SER A 231 -5.43 -29.98 -10.03
C SER A 231 -4.96 -30.53 -8.68
N GLU A 232 -5.82 -30.48 -7.68
CA GLU A 232 -5.68 -31.20 -6.42
C GLU A 232 -5.12 -32.61 -6.65
N LYS A 233 -3.82 -32.76 -6.48
CA LYS A 233 -3.21 -34.06 -6.23
C LYS A 233 -2.88 -34.08 -4.73
N VAL A 234 -3.84 -34.43 -3.96
CA VAL A 234 -3.75 -35.35 -2.80
C VAL A 234 -5.16 -35.78 -2.46
#